data_c9a050c56680db120a51d93e9cdb613a
#
_entry.id   c9a050c56680db120a51d93e9cdb613a
#
_cell.length_a   1.000
_cell.length_b   1.000
_cell.length_c   1.000
_cell.angle_alpha   90.00
_cell.angle_beta   90.00
_cell.angle_gamma   90.00
#
_symmetry.space_group_name_H-M   'P 1'
#
loop_
_entity.id
_entity.type
_entity.pdbx_description
1 polymer ?
#
loop_
_entity_poly.entity_id
_entity_poly.type
_entity_poly.pdbx_seq_one_letter_code
_entity_poly.pdbx_strand_id
1 'polypeptide(L)'
;AYGIHSAMPVSEAQKLCKDLIIVEGHYTWYRNLSERFMEIVRSYTSLVEQASVDECYADMTEAIKKFERPLDLAWSLQKQIYTELGLTCSIGVAPNMFLAKMASDMKKPNGITVLRIRDVKEKMWPLPIKDMRGIGNKTVPYMQAIGIRTIGDLANYNDIAKLREILGKNTDDYIDRANGIDHRELETEWDAKSMGISETLLEDINEYEELAGLIRTL
;
A
#
# COMPACT_ATOMS: atom_id res chain seq x y z
N ALA A 1 -15.11 13.70 -8.38
CA ALA A 1 -15.91 14.65 -9.14
C ALA A 1 -15.09 15.90 -9.49
N TYR A 2 -14.44 16.56 -8.52
CA TYR A 2 -13.67 17.81 -8.73
C TYR A 2 -12.17 17.58 -9.02
N GLY A 3 -11.69 16.34 -9.16
CA GLY A 3 -10.27 16.03 -9.34
C GLY A 3 -9.43 16.12 -8.06
N ILE A 4 -10.07 16.32 -6.91
CA ILE A 4 -9.40 16.36 -5.60
C ILE A 4 -8.97 14.94 -5.23
N HIS A 5 -7.71 14.80 -4.77
CA HIS A 5 -7.12 13.51 -4.41
C HIS A 5 -6.22 13.63 -3.17
N SER A 6 -5.83 12.49 -2.59
CA SER A 6 -4.90 12.43 -1.47
C SER A 6 -3.58 13.15 -1.79
N ALA A 7 -2.98 13.78 -0.78
CA ALA A 7 -1.77 14.59 -0.88
C ALA A 7 -1.88 15.88 -1.74
N MET A 8 -3.08 16.25 -2.21
CA MET A 8 -3.30 17.56 -2.81
C MET A 8 -3.27 18.64 -1.72
N PRO A 9 -2.54 19.75 -1.91
CA PRO A 9 -2.60 20.88 -0.98
C PRO A 9 -4.03 21.39 -0.81
N VAL A 10 -4.42 21.71 0.43
CA VAL A 10 -5.79 22.21 0.72
C VAL A 10 -6.11 23.46 -0.08
N SER A 11 -5.14 24.35 -0.28
CA SER A 11 -5.30 25.57 -1.10
C SER A 11 -5.63 25.26 -2.58
N GLU A 12 -5.10 24.18 -3.15
CA GLU A 12 -5.45 23.72 -4.50
C GLU A 12 -6.83 23.07 -4.52
N ALA A 13 -7.13 22.24 -3.53
CA ALA A 13 -8.45 21.61 -3.39
C ALA A 13 -9.57 22.66 -3.28
N GLN A 14 -9.36 23.75 -2.53
CA GLN A 14 -10.30 24.86 -2.41
C GLN A 14 -10.50 25.63 -3.73
N LYS A 15 -9.46 25.73 -4.57
CA LYS A 15 -9.61 26.33 -5.92
C LYS A 15 -10.50 25.47 -6.83
N LEU A 16 -10.42 24.14 -6.67
CA LEU A 16 -11.23 23.19 -7.45
C LEU A 16 -12.67 23.09 -6.94
N CYS A 17 -12.88 23.26 -5.64
CA CYS A 17 -14.20 23.21 -5.00
C CYS A 17 -14.31 24.35 -3.97
N LYS A 18 -15.06 25.42 -4.31
CA LYS A 18 -15.22 26.59 -3.44
C LYS A 18 -15.97 26.26 -2.15
N ASP A 19 -16.89 25.31 -2.22
CA ASP A 19 -17.71 24.87 -1.09
C ASP A 19 -17.09 23.64 -0.37
N LEU A 20 -15.76 23.46 -0.46
CA LEU A 20 -15.05 22.37 0.18
C LEU A 20 -15.16 22.45 1.70
N ILE A 21 -15.73 21.42 2.31
CA ILE A 21 -15.76 21.26 3.76
C ILE A 21 -14.42 20.66 4.22
N ILE A 22 -13.70 21.41 5.05
CA ILE A 22 -12.45 20.97 5.64
C ILE A 22 -12.75 20.42 7.03
N VAL A 23 -12.35 19.18 7.27
CA VAL A 23 -12.51 18.50 8.57
C VAL A 23 -11.14 18.31 9.18
N GLU A 24 -11.00 18.66 10.45
CA GLU A 24 -9.78 18.44 11.19
C GLU A 24 -9.53 16.94 11.40
N GLY A 25 -8.27 16.53 11.22
CA GLY A 25 -7.88 15.14 11.44
C GLY A 25 -7.66 14.83 12.93
N HIS A 26 -8.11 13.66 13.38
CA HIS A 26 -7.96 13.19 14.76
C HIS A 26 -6.98 12.01 14.83
N TYR A 27 -5.68 12.29 14.74
CA TYR A 27 -4.65 11.25 14.63
C TYR A 27 -4.65 10.25 15.80
N THR A 28 -4.89 10.71 17.02
CA THR A 28 -5.00 9.82 18.20
C THR A 28 -6.16 8.82 18.04
N TRP A 29 -7.28 9.26 17.50
CA TRP A 29 -8.41 8.39 17.24
C TRP A 29 -8.12 7.37 16.13
N TYR A 30 -7.47 7.82 15.05
CA TYR A 30 -7.08 6.90 13.98
C TYR A 30 -6.10 5.84 14.48
N ARG A 31 -5.16 6.21 15.34
CA ARG A 31 -4.23 5.28 15.98
C ARG A 31 -4.95 4.25 16.85
N ASN A 32 -5.89 4.66 17.69
CA ASN A 32 -6.66 3.75 18.53
C ASN A 32 -7.49 2.76 17.68
N LEU A 33 -8.09 3.22 16.57
CA LEU A 33 -8.79 2.33 15.66
C LEU A 33 -7.84 1.36 14.94
N SER A 34 -6.65 1.83 14.57
CA SER A 34 -5.60 1.00 13.99
C SER A 34 -5.16 -0.11 14.95
N GLU A 35 -4.91 0.21 16.21
CA GLU A 35 -4.53 -0.75 17.24
C GLU A 35 -5.61 -1.85 17.40
N ARG A 36 -6.88 -1.46 17.51
CA ARG A 36 -8.01 -2.40 17.58
C ARG A 36 -8.16 -3.23 16.32
N PHE A 37 -7.95 -2.65 15.15
CA PHE A 37 -7.93 -3.37 13.87
C PHE A 37 -6.84 -4.45 13.86
N MET A 38 -5.62 -4.11 14.29
CA MET A 38 -4.51 -5.06 14.38
C MET A 38 -4.77 -6.16 15.42
N GLU A 39 -5.43 -5.84 16.54
CA GLU A 39 -5.85 -6.84 17.54
C GLU A 39 -6.83 -7.86 16.94
N ILE A 40 -7.81 -7.40 16.15
CA ILE A 40 -8.74 -8.31 15.46
C ILE A 40 -7.96 -9.25 14.52
N VAL A 41 -7.04 -8.73 13.71
CA VAL A 41 -6.24 -9.56 12.81
C VAL A 41 -5.37 -10.54 13.60
N ARG A 42 -4.72 -10.09 14.67
CA ARG A 42 -3.89 -10.93 15.56
C ARG A 42 -4.68 -12.01 16.30
N SER A 43 -6.00 -11.88 16.44
CA SER A 43 -6.82 -12.96 16.99
C SER A 43 -6.92 -14.19 16.10
N TYR A 44 -6.61 -14.05 14.81
CA TYR A 44 -6.56 -15.16 13.85
C TYR A 44 -5.17 -15.77 13.69
N THR A 45 -4.10 -14.96 13.78
CA THR A 45 -2.70 -15.38 13.65
C THR A 45 -1.77 -14.41 14.37
N SER A 46 -0.69 -14.90 14.95
CA SER A 46 0.37 -14.05 15.51
C SER A 46 1.33 -13.51 14.44
N LEU A 47 1.32 -14.07 13.22
CA LEU A 47 2.19 -13.67 12.13
C LEU A 47 1.56 -12.50 11.36
N VAL A 48 1.71 -11.29 11.89
CA VAL A 48 1.16 -10.06 11.34
C VAL A 48 2.26 -9.01 11.21
N GLU A 49 2.44 -8.48 10.00
CA GLU A 49 3.24 -7.30 9.70
C GLU A 49 2.32 -6.10 9.51
N GLN A 50 2.45 -5.10 10.35
CA GLN A 50 1.74 -3.83 10.19
C GLN A 50 2.48 -2.96 9.16
N ALA A 51 1.88 -2.75 7.99
CA ALA A 51 2.49 -1.95 6.92
C ALA A 51 2.18 -0.44 7.07
N SER A 52 1.03 -0.08 7.65
CA SER A 52 0.62 1.31 7.93
C SER A 52 -0.44 1.35 9.03
N VAL A 53 -1.05 2.50 9.28
CA VAL A 53 -2.17 2.65 10.23
C VAL A 53 -3.43 1.89 9.80
N ASP A 54 -3.58 1.58 8.51
CA ASP A 54 -4.78 0.98 7.91
C ASP A 54 -4.49 -0.27 7.07
N GLU A 55 -3.23 -0.69 6.97
CA GLU A 55 -2.84 -1.86 6.19
C GLU A 55 -1.96 -2.82 7.00
N CYS A 56 -2.21 -4.11 6.84
CA CYS A 56 -1.32 -5.16 7.34
C CYS A 56 -1.24 -6.34 6.37
N TYR A 57 -0.18 -7.12 6.52
CA TYR A 57 -0.07 -8.46 5.98
C TYR A 57 -0.17 -9.47 7.13
N ALA A 58 -0.77 -10.61 6.84
CA ALA A 58 -0.92 -11.67 7.84
C ALA A 58 -0.77 -13.04 7.18
N ASP A 59 0.04 -13.89 7.76
CA ASP A 59 0.10 -15.29 7.35
C ASP A 59 -1.05 -16.06 7.99
N MET A 60 -2.01 -16.43 7.18
CA MET A 60 -3.22 -17.14 7.59
C MET A 60 -3.15 -18.65 7.32
N THR A 61 -1.97 -19.20 6.99
CA THR A 61 -1.79 -20.60 6.59
C THR A 61 -2.34 -21.59 7.64
N GLU A 62 -2.10 -21.34 8.93
CA GLU A 62 -2.64 -22.19 9.99
C GLU A 62 -4.11 -21.88 10.31
N ALA A 63 -4.47 -20.60 10.28
CA ALA A 63 -5.85 -20.19 10.57
C ALA A 63 -6.85 -20.73 9.53
N ILE A 64 -6.46 -20.78 8.27
CA ILE A 64 -7.28 -21.27 7.16
C ILE A 64 -7.71 -22.73 7.35
N LYS A 65 -6.91 -23.56 8.04
CA LYS A 65 -7.23 -24.96 8.30
C LYS A 65 -8.50 -25.17 9.14
N LYS A 66 -8.93 -24.13 9.84
CA LYS A 66 -10.16 -24.13 10.67
C LYS A 66 -11.43 -23.80 9.86
N PHE A 67 -11.28 -23.47 8.59
CA PHE A 67 -12.37 -23.07 7.70
C PHE A 67 -12.48 -24.04 6.52
N GLU A 68 -13.68 -24.25 6.02
CA GLU A 68 -13.89 -25.12 4.85
C GLU A 68 -13.23 -24.52 3.59
N ARG A 69 -13.24 -23.18 3.47
CA ARG A 69 -12.68 -22.46 2.34
C ARG A 69 -11.88 -21.23 2.79
N PRO A 70 -10.78 -20.90 2.11
CA PRO A 70 -10.01 -19.67 2.41
C PRO A 70 -10.85 -18.37 2.42
N LEU A 71 -11.86 -18.32 1.55
CA LEU A 71 -12.77 -17.16 1.48
C LEU A 71 -13.64 -17.01 2.73
N ASP A 72 -13.98 -18.10 3.41
CA ASP A 72 -14.80 -18.05 4.62
C ASP A 72 -14.05 -17.38 5.77
N LEU A 73 -12.73 -17.60 5.87
CA LEU A 73 -11.87 -16.89 6.81
C LEU A 73 -11.84 -15.39 6.47
N ALA A 74 -11.55 -15.05 5.21
CA ALA A 74 -11.46 -13.66 4.79
C ALA A 74 -12.79 -12.91 5.00
N TRP A 75 -13.92 -13.57 4.72
CA TRP A 75 -15.24 -13.02 4.96
C TRP A 75 -15.53 -12.84 6.46
N SER A 76 -15.15 -13.81 7.30
CA SER A 76 -15.32 -13.73 8.75
C SER A 76 -14.51 -12.57 9.33
N LEU A 77 -13.26 -12.40 8.91
CA LEU A 77 -12.39 -11.30 9.32
C LEU A 77 -12.98 -9.94 8.89
N GLN A 78 -13.39 -9.80 7.62
CA GLN A 78 -14.00 -8.58 7.11
C GLN A 78 -15.28 -8.21 7.88
N LYS A 79 -16.13 -9.21 8.15
CA LYS A 79 -17.36 -9.03 8.93
C LYS A 79 -17.06 -8.61 10.36
N GLN A 80 -16.08 -9.21 11.01
CA GLN A 80 -15.70 -8.88 12.38
C GLN A 80 -15.20 -7.43 12.47
N ILE A 81 -14.30 -7.01 11.58
CA ILE A 81 -13.80 -5.64 11.50
C ILE A 81 -14.97 -4.66 11.35
N TYR A 82 -15.90 -4.95 10.46
CA TYR A 82 -17.08 -4.09 10.27
C TYR A 82 -17.98 -4.05 11.51
N THR A 83 -18.25 -5.21 12.13
CA THR A 83 -19.17 -5.30 13.28
C THR A 83 -18.59 -4.61 14.51
N GLU A 84 -17.28 -4.72 14.75
CA GLU A 84 -16.65 -4.19 15.97
C GLU A 84 -16.18 -2.75 15.82
N LEU A 85 -15.76 -2.35 14.60
CA LEU A 85 -15.14 -1.04 14.37
C LEU A 85 -15.98 -0.13 13.46
N GLY A 86 -16.98 -0.65 12.75
CA GLY A 86 -17.70 0.09 11.70
C GLY A 86 -16.85 0.37 10.45
N LEU A 87 -15.67 -0.23 10.35
CA LEU A 87 -14.74 -0.01 9.24
C LEU A 87 -14.96 -1.03 8.13
N THR A 88 -14.92 -0.54 6.89
CA THR A 88 -14.87 -1.42 5.72
C THR A 88 -13.43 -1.67 5.30
N CYS A 89 -13.10 -2.89 4.87
CA CYS A 89 -11.78 -3.22 4.36
C CYS A 89 -11.85 -4.08 3.11
N SER A 90 -10.82 -3.99 2.27
CA SER A 90 -10.64 -4.91 1.13
C SER A 90 -9.53 -5.90 1.46
N ILE A 91 -9.75 -7.18 1.16
CA ILE A 91 -8.83 -8.26 1.50
C ILE A 91 -8.32 -8.94 0.22
N GLY A 92 -7.00 -9.02 0.09
CA GLY A 92 -6.32 -9.83 -0.91
C GLY A 92 -5.83 -11.14 -0.29
N VAL A 93 -6.19 -12.26 -0.91
CA VAL A 93 -5.73 -13.60 -0.51
C VAL A 93 -4.80 -14.14 -1.59
N ALA A 94 -3.55 -14.37 -1.25
CA ALA A 94 -2.52 -14.77 -2.22
C ALA A 94 -1.36 -15.50 -1.53
N PRO A 95 -0.47 -16.17 -2.29
CA PRO A 95 0.64 -16.93 -1.70
C PRO A 95 1.83 -16.06 -1.25
N ASN A 96 1.86 -14.77 -1.55
CA ASN A 96 2.90 -13.84 -1.11
C ASN A 96 2.34 -12.42 -0.94
N MET A 97 3.13 -11.55 -0.30
CA MET A 97 2.74 -10.20 0.08
C MET A 97 2.44 -9.30 -1.13
N PHE A 98 3.24 -9.40 -2.20
CA PHE A 98 3.02 -8.59 -3.40
C PHE A 98 1.68 -8.92 -4.06
N LEU A 99 1.41 -10.20 -4.29
CA LEU A 99 0.14 -10.64 -4.89
C LEU A 99 -1.05 -10.36 -3.97
N ALA A 100 -0.90 -10.48 -2.63
CA ALA A 100 -1.95 -10.14 -1.68
C ALA A 100 -2.31 -8.65 -1.77
N LYS A 101 -1.31 -7.77 -1.86
CA LYS A 101 -1.56 -6.33 -2.03
C LYS A 101 -2.21 -6.02 -3.38
N MET A 102 -1.71 -6.59 -4.48
CA MET A 102 -2.34 -6.44 -5.80
C MET A 102 -3.80 -6.91 -5.78
N ALA A 103 -4.07 -8.06 -5.16
CA ALA A 103 -5.42 -8.62 -5.05
C ALA A 103 -6.36 -7.70 -4.24
N SER A 104 -5.88 -7.11 -3.13
CA SER A 104 -6.70 -6.22 -2.30
C SER A 104 -7.14 -4.96 -3.05
N ASP A 105 -6.34 -4.50 -4.01
CA ASP A 105 -6.64 -3.30 -4.82
C ASP A 105 -7.57 -3.58 -6.00
N MET A 106 -7.67 -4.84 -6.49
CA MET A 106 -8.46 -5.21 -7.66
C MET A 106 -9.97 -5.00 -7.49
N LYS A 107 -10.49 -5.09 -6.27
CA LYS A 107 -11.93 -4.95 -5.97
C LYS A 107 -12.16 -4.01 -4.78
N LYS A 108 -11.67 -2.79 -4.86
CA LYS A 108 -11.99 -1.73 -3.90
C LYS A 108 -13.29 -1.02 -4.32
N PRO A 109 -14.12 -0.57 -3.38
CA PRO A 109 -14.05 -0.80 -1.93
C PRO A 109 -14.64 -2.14 -1.49
N ASN A 110 -14.26 -2.58 -0.30
CA ASN A 110 -14.88 -3.68 0.45
C ASN A 110 -14.93 -5.05 -0.28
N GLY A 111 -13.97 -5.29 -1.19
CA GLY A 111 -13.87 -6.53 -1.94
C GLY A 111 -12.97 -7.57 -1.29
N ILE A 112 -13.24 -8.85 -1.57
CA ILE A 112 -12.33 -9.96 -1.27
C ILE A 112 -11.89 -10.55 -2.61
N THR A 113 -10.57 -10.63 -2.82
CA THR A 113 -9.99 -11.12 -4.07
C THR A 113 -8.96 -12.20 -3.80
N VAL A 114 -9.09 -13.34 -4.48
CA VAL A 114 -8.07 -14.39 -4.46
C VAL A 114 -7.23 -14.29 -5.74
N LEU A 115 -5.91 -14.16 -5.57
CA LEU A 115 -4.95 -14.13 -6.67
C LEU A 115 -3.88 -15.20 -6.46
N ARG A 116 -3.98 -16.30 -7.21
CA ARG A 116 -3.04 -17.42 -7.17
C ARG A 116 -1.95 -17.20 -8.23
N ILE A 117 -0.81 -17.88 -8.10
CA ILE A 117 0.26 -17.83 -9.12
C ILE A 117 -0.29 -18.15 -10.51
N ARG A 118 -1.12 -19.18 -10.66
CA ARG A 118 -1.73 -19.57 -11.95
C ARG A 118 -2.66 -18.49 -12.53
N ASP A 119 -3.16 -17.59 -11.70
CA ASP A 119 -4.09 -16.53 -12.11
C ASP A 119 -3.35 -15.27 -12.60
N VAL A 120 -2.02 -15.17 -12.38
CA VAL A 120 -1.20 -13.99 -12.67
C VAL A 120 -1.29 -13.56 -14.12
N LYS A 121 -1.12 -14.50 -15.05
CA LYS A 121 -1.17 -14.22 -16.50
C LYS A 121 -2.54 -13.72 -16.96
N GLU A 122 -3.60 -14.27 -16.41
CA GLU A 122 -4.96 -13.93 -16.80
C GLU A 122 -5.46 -12.64 -16.14
N LYS A 123 -5.17 -12.46 -14.82
CA LYS A 123 -5.77 -11.39 -14.02
C LYS A 123 -4.86 -10.20 -13.77
N MET A 124 -3.55 -10.41 -13.68
CA MET A 124 -2.59 -9.35 -13.34
C MET A 124 -1.88 -8.79 -14.58
N TRP A 125 -1.45 -9.64 -15.52
CA TRP A 125 -0.74 -9.18 -16.72
C TRP A 125 -1.50 -8.18 -17.59
N PRO A 126 -2.85 -8.26 -17.75
CA PRO A 126 -3.60 -7.26 -18.51
C PRO A 126 -3.69 -5.89 -17.85
N LEU A 127 -3.37 -5.77 -16.54
CA LEU A 127 -3.45 -4.51 -15.84
C LEU A 127 -2.42 -3.51 -16.37
N PRO A 128 -2.78 -2.22 -16.46
CA PRO A 128 -1.85 -1.17 -16.80
C PRO A 128 -0.62 -1.16 -15.90
N ILE A 129 0.54 -0.85 -16.45
CA ILE A 129 1.81 -0.82 -15.68
C ILE A 129 1.76 0.14 -14.49
N LYS A 130 0.98 1.22 -14.57
CA LYS A 130 0.76 2.17 -13.48
C LYS A 130 0.09 1.55 -12.24
N ASP A 131 -0.64 0.45 -12.43
CA ASP A 131 -1.35 -0.24 -11.35
C ASP A 131 -0.44 -1.25 -10.63
N MET A 132 0.78 -1.46 -11.14
CA MET A 132 1.78 -2.27 -10.47
C MET A 132 2.36 -1.53 -9.26
N ARG A 133 2.22 -2.11 -8.07
CA ARG A 133 2.76 -1.52 -6.85
C ARG A 133 4.25 -1.23 -6.96
N GLY A 134 4.62 0.00 -6.63
CA GLY A 134 6.00 0.49 -6.70
C GLY A 134 6.32 1.23 -8.00
N ILE A 135 5.50 1.14 -9.05
CA ILE A 135 5.63 1.93 -10.27
C ILE A 135 4.73 3.15 -10.18
N GLY A 136 5.31 4.29 -9.84
CA GLY A 136 4.59 5.55 -9.68
C GLY A 136 4.48 6.36 -10.98
N ASN A 137 3.68 7.43 -10.93
CA ASN A 137 3.42 8.32 -12.07
C ASN A 137 4.69 8.88 -12.72
N LYS A 138 5.80 9.01 -11.97
CA LYS A 138 7.09 9.47 -12.51
C LYS A 138 7.80 8.41 -13.37
N THR A 139 7.62 7.13 -13.07
CA THR A 139 8.26 6.00 -13.76
C THR A 139 7.47 5.55 -14.98
N VAL A 140 6.15 5.67 -14.95
CA VAL A 140 5.23 5.21 -16.02
C VAL A 140 5.61 5.74 -17.41
N PRO A 141 5.91 7.06 -17.62
CA PRO A 141 6.28 7.56 -18.94
C PRO A 141 7.53 6.90 -19.53
N TYR A 142 8.54 6.61 -18.70
CA TYR A 142 9.78 5.94 -19.14
C TYR A 142 9.52 4.49 -19.54
N MET A 143 8.67 3.78 -18.76
CA MET A 143 8.26 2.42 -19.11
C MET A 143 7.51 2.39 -20.44
N GLN A 144 6.57 3.30 -20.65
CA GLN A 144 5.80 3.40 -21.89
C GLN A 144 6.66 3.77 -23.09
N ALA A 145 7.70 4.60 -22.92
CA ALA A 145 8.65 4.96 -23.97
C ALA A 145 9.44 3.76 -24.52
N ILE A 146 9.62 2.72 -23.71
CA ILE A 146 10.25 1.45 -24.12
C ILE A 146 9.25 0.35 -24.47
N GLY A 147 7.96 0.70 -24.61
CA GLY A 147 6.89 -0.21 -25.05
C GLY A 147 6.19 -0.98 -23.92
N ILE A 148 6.54 -0.77 -22.65
CA ILE A 148 5.91 -1.44 -21.50
C ILE A 148 4.68 -0.64 -21.06
N ARG A 149 3.50 -1.15 -21.36
CA ARG A 149 2.20 -0.53 -21.02
C ARG A 149 1.43 -1.30 -19.97
N THR A 150 1.65 -2.62 -19.91
CA THR A 150 0.99 -3.54 -19.00
C THR A 150 2.01 -4.25 -18.11
N ILE A 151 1.53 -4.89 -17.04
CA ILE A 151 2.37 -5.74 -16.19
C ILE A 151 2.91 -6.93 -16.98
N GLY A 152 2.12 -7.47 -17.91
CA GLY A 152 2.54 -8.54 -18.81
C GLY A 152 3.67 -8.14 -19.76
N ASP A 153 3.68 -6.87 -20.24
CA ASP A 153 4.79 -6.37 -21.06
C ASP A 153 6.09 -6.36 -20.24
N LEU A 154 6.04 -5.93 -18.97
CA LEU A 154 7.18 -5.97 -18.07
C LEU A 154 7.67 -7.40 -17.82
N ALA A 155 6.74 -8.31 -17.53
CA ALA A 155 7.07 -9.72 -17.26
C ALA A 155 7.79 -10.43 -18.42
N ASN A 156 7.56 -9.97 -19.66
CA ASN A 156 8.13 -10.54 -20.88
C ASN A 156 9.18 -9.63 -21.55
N TYR A 157 9.62 -8.57 -20.86
CA TYR A 157 10.58 -7.63 -21.43
C TYR A 157 11.99 -8.21 -21.42
N ASN A 158 12.67 -8.19 -22.58
CA ASN A 158 13.94 -8.92 -22.77
C ASN A 158 15.19 -8.02 -22.60
N ASP A 159 15.08 -6.72 -22.83
CA ASP A 159 16.22 -5.80 -22.69
C ASP A 159 16.38 -5.35 -21.24
N ILE A 160 16.98 -6.22 -20.43
CA ILE A 160 17.18 -5.99 -18.99
C ILE A 160 18.11 -4.80 -18.73
N ALA A 161 19.08 -4.53 -19.62
CA ALA A 161 19.99 -3.39 -19.47
C ALA A 161 19.21 -2.07 -19.52
N LYS A 162 18.33 -1.92 -20.51
CA LYS A 162 17.48 -0.74 -20.67
C LYS A 162 16.46 -0.60 -19.52
N LEU A 163 15.92 -1.71 -19.05
CA LEU A 163 15.00 -1.71 -17.89
C LEU A 163 15.73 -1.27 -16.62
N ARG A 164 17.01 -1.65 -16.45
CA ARG A 164 17.83 -1.29 -15.30
C ARG A 164 18.19 0.20 -15.27
N GLU A 165 18.26 0.87 -16.42
CA GLU A 165 18.38 2.33 -16.47
C GLU A 165 17.17 3.05 -15.87
N ILE A 166 15.98 2.46 -15.96
CA ILE A 166 14.72 3.04 -15.46
C ILE A 166 14.46 2.65 -14.00
N LEU A 167 14.60 1.36 -13.66
CA LEU A 167 14.22 0.81 -12.35
C LEU A 167 15.39 0.67 -11.37
N GLY A 168 16.63 0.86 -11.86
CA GLY A 168 17.85 0.77 -11.05
C GLY A 168 18.09 -0.63 -10.49
N LYS A 169 18.58 -0.70 -9.26
CA LYS A 169 18.93 -1.94 -8.57
C LYS A 169 17.75 -2.88 -8.31
N ASN A 170 16.52 -2.37 -8.32
CA ASN A 170 15.32 -3.15 -8.02
C ASN A 170 14.70 -3.82 -9.26
N THR A 171 15.41 -3.78 -10.42
CA THR A 171 14.88 -4.30 -11.70
C THR A 171 14.47 -5.76 -11.60
N ASP A 172 15.32 -6.59 -11.03
CA ASP A 172 15.08 -8.04 -10.94
C ASP A 172 13.85 -8.33 -10.04
N ASP A 173 13.70 -7.61 -8.94
CA ASP A 173 12.53 -7.68 -8.06
C ASP A 173 11.22 -7.30 -8.80
N TYR A 174 11.26 -6.31 -9.67
CA TYR A 174 10.08 -5.92 -10.46
C TYR A 174 9.70 -6.97 -11.50
N ILE A 175 10.69 -7.60 -12.14
CA ILE A 175 10.45 -8.70 -13.07
C ILE A 175 9.86 -9.91 -12.33
N ASP A 176 10.43 -10.29 -11.20
CA ASP A 176 9.94 -11.37 -10.37
C ASP A 176 8.49 -11.11 -9.94
N ARG A 177 8.22 -9.93 -9.42
CA ARG A 177 6.86 -9.53 -9.01
C ARG A 177 5.87 -9.53 -10.18
N ALA A 178 6.28 -9.08 -11.37
CA ALA A 178 5.44 -9.15 -12.56
C ALA A 178 5.09 -10.61 -12.94
N ASN A 179 5.95 -11.57 -12.57
CA ASN A 179 5.72 -13.01 -12.70
C ASN A 179 5.04 -13.65 -11.48
N GLY A 180 4.66 -12.84 -10.49
CA GLY A 180 3.98 -13.31 -9.28
C GLY A 180 4.90 -13.84 -8.19
N ILE A 181 6.20 -13.61 -8.29
CA ILE A 181 7.23 -14.05 -7.34
C ILE A 181 7.56 -12.87 -6.39
N ASP A 182 7.54 -13.14 -5.10
CA ASP A 182 7.97 -12.19 -4.06
C ASP A 182 8.63 -13.01 -2.95
N HIS A 183 9.92 -12.79 -2.73
CA HIS A 183 10.74 -13.54 -1.78
C HIS A 183 10.76 -12.94 -0.38
N ARG A 184 10.05 -11.83 -0.16
CA ARG A 184 9.99 -11.21 1.16
C ARG A 184 9.22 -12.10 2.13
N GLU A 185 9.72 -12.19 3.34
CA GLU A 185 9.04 -12.78 4.48
C GLU A 185 8.35 -11.69 5.30
N LEU A 186 7.38 -12.08 6.14
CA LEU A 186 6.72 -11.15 7.06
C LEU A 186 7.69 -10.70 8.16
N GLU A 187 7.80 -9.38 8.34
CA GLU A 187 8.50 -8.79 9.48
C GLU A 187 7.50 -8.59 10.64
N THR A 188 7.47 -9.55 11.57
CA THR A 188 6.56 -9.49 12.73
C THR A 188 7.09 -8.64 13.88
N GLU A 189 8.40 -8.41 13.91
CA GLU A 189 9.12 -7.55 14.86
C GLU A 189 9.82 -6.44 14.07
N TRP A 190 9.61 -5.20 14.46
CA TRP A 190 10.18 -4.05 13.77
C TRP A 190 10.96 -3.16 14.74
N ASP A 191 12.25 -3.02 14.48
CA ASP A 191 13.12 -2.08 15.16
C ASP A 191 13.30 -0.80 14.35
N ALA A 192 13.08 0.35 14.97
CA ALA A 192 13.28 1.64 14.32
C ALA A 192 14.75 1.86 13.97
N LYS A 193 15.09 1.87 12.69
CA LYS A 193 16.46 2.11 12.17
C LYS A 193 16.83 3.60 12.15
N SER A 194 15.85 4.48 12.20
CA SER A 194 16.03 5.94 12.24
C SER A 194 14.84 6.59 12.92
N MET A 195 15.08 7.71 13.58
CA MET A 195 14.05 8.60 14.09
C MET A 195 14.30 9.99 13.50
N GLY A 196 13.25 10.66 13.07
CA GLY A 196 13.33 12.00 12.53
C GLY A 196 12.05 12.77 12.81
N ILE A 197 12.19 14.07 12.99
CA ILE A 197 11.10 15.01 13.08
C ILE A 197 11.32 16.10 12.04
N SER A 198 10.26 16.61 11.45
CA SER A 198 10.31 17.74 10.52
C SER A 198 9.10 18.63 10.71
N GLU A 199 9.31 19.92 10.61
CA GLU A 199 8.26 20.94 10.63
C GLU A 199 8.39 21.81 9.39
N THR A 200 7.26 22.12 8.75
CA THR A 200 7.22 23.08 7.65
C THR A 200 6.78 24.42 8.21
N LEU A 201 7.68 25.40 8.13
CA LEU A 201 7.41 26.73 8.65
C LEU A 201 6.44 27.50 7.74
N LEU A 202 5.67 28.43 8.32
CA LEU A 202 4.76 29.29 7.59
C LEU A 202 5.48 30.32 6.71
N GLU A 203 6.65 30.76 7.17
CA GLU A 203 7.53 31.72 6.49
C GLU A 203 8.98 31.22 6.52
N ASP A 204 9.75 31.62 5.52
CA ASP A 204 11.18 31.28 5.45
C ASP A 204 11.96 32.01 6.54
N ILE A 205 12.81 31.28 7.28
CA ILE A 205 13.67 31.82 8.31
C ILE A 205 15.12 31.77 7.82
N ASN A 206 15.81 32.92 7.88
CA ASN A 206 17.21 33.04 7.47
C ASN A 206 18.16 33.32 8.64
N GLU A 207 17.63 33.65 9.85
CA GLU A 207 18.43 33.96 11.01
C GLU A 207 18.86 32.68 11.75
N TYR A 208 20.19 32.56 11.99
CA TYR A 208 20.79 31.36 12.60
C TYR A 208 20.24 31.07 13.99
N GLU A 209 20.12 32.11 14.85
CA GLU A 209 19.65 31.95 16.23
C GLU A 209 18.20 31.45 16.30
N GLU A 210 17.35 31.89 15.38
CA GLU A 210 15.96 31.48 15.28
C GLU A 210 15.85 30.02 14.82
N LEU A 211 16.61 29.63 13.78
CA LEU A 211 16.71 28.25 13.32
C LEU A 211 17.25 27.31 14.41
N ALA A 212 18.30 27.74 15.13
CA ALA A 212 18.88 26.98 16.23
C ALA A 212 17.89 26.80 17.39
N GLY A 213 17.07 27.83 17.67
CA GLY A 213 15.97 27.76 18.62
C GLY A 213 14.94 26.72 18.26
N LEU A 214 14.46 26.73 17.00
CA LEU A 214 13.49 25.77 16.48
C LEU A 214 14.02 24.32 16.54
N ILE A 215 15.25 24.08 16.11
CA ILE A 215 15.86 22.72 16.15
C ILE A 215 15.94 22.18 17.58
N ARG A 216 16.10 23.04 18.60
CA ARG A 216 16.12 22.59 19.99
C ARG A 216 14.73 22.27 20.56
N THR A 217 13.67 22.78 19.94
CA THR A 217 12.28 22.54 20.36
C THR A 217 11.63 21.35 19.64
N LEU A 218 12.19 20.94 18.53
CA LEU A 218 11.82 19.69 17.80
C LEU A 218 12.38 18.46 18.53
#